data_4a4c1c55230f92a893f18c23f6a00e3a
#
_entry.id   4a4c1c55230f92a893f18c23f6a00e3a
#
_cell.length_a   1.000
_cell.length_b   1.000
_cell.length_c   1.000
_cell.angle_alpha   90.00
_cell.angle_beta   90.00
_cell.angle_gamma   90.00
#
_symmetry.space_group_name_H-M   'P 1'
#
loop_
_entity.id
_entity.type
_entity.pdbx_description
1 polymer ?
#
loop_
_entity_poly.entity_id
_entity_poly.type
_entity_poly.pdbx_seq_one_letter_code
_entity_poly.pdbx_strand_id
1 'polypeptide(L)'
;PGNYSSALNLHDTQIGIKTVKDFFQSLLVRHLNLLRVSAPLFVDPASGMNDNLNGYERPVSFGILEQNDYRAEVVQSLAKWKRYALKEYEFSLGEGLYTDMNAIRRDETTDNIHSIFVDQWDWEKIIDKKDRNLETLKATVRDVYKALRKTEMYMAIQYDYIEEILPREIFFITTQELADMFPDNTPKEREYFITKAKGAVCIMQIGDKLENGEPHDGRAPDYDDWALNADILVYYPVLDIALELSSMGIRVDKEALLSQLEKAGCPERAELPFQNAMLNEELPYTIGGGIGQSRICMFFLRKAHIGEVQCSIWPEEIRKEAEAHGIQLL
;
A
#
# COMPACT_ATOMS: atom_id res chain seq x y z
N PRO A 1 -3.72 7.59 22.92
CA PRO A 1 -3.09 8.74 23.58
C PRO A 1 -4.02 9.33 24.65
N GLY A 2 -3.49 9.55 25.88
CA GLY A 2 -4.30 9.89 27.05
C GLY A 2 -5.11 11.19 26.98
N ASN A 3 -4.91 12.04 25.96
CA ASN A 3 -5.60 13.32 25.78
C ASN A 3 -6.17 13.49 24.38
N TYR A 4 -6.39 12.42 23.61
CA TYR A 4 -6.99 12.52 22.29
C TYR A 4 -8.49 12.86 22.39
N SER A 5 -8.93 13.78 21.56
CA SER A 5 -10.33 14.08 21.31
C SER A 5 -10.49 14.39 19.83
N SER A 6 -11.46 13.75 19.17
CA SER A 6 -11.76 14.04 17.77
C SER A 6 -12.23 15.49 17.63
N ALA A 7 -11.59 16.25 16.74
CA ALA A 7 -12.00 17.62 16.44
C ALA A 7 -13.29 17.68 15.59
N LEU A 8 -13.68 16.59 14.96
CA LEU A 8 -14.86 16.50 14.12
C LEU A 8 -15.87 15.49 14.68
N ASN A 9 -17.15 15.83 14.65
CA ASN A 9 -18.24 14.89 14.87
C ASN A 9 -18.34 13.89 13.71
N LEU A 10 -19.25 12.90 13.79
CA LEU A 10 -19.38 11.85 12.77
C LEU A 10 -19.77 12.41 11.40
N HIS A 11 -20.72 13.34 11.34
CA HIS A 11 -21.16 13.93 10.08
C HIS A 11 -20.02 14.72 9.40
N ASP A 12 -19.36 15.59 10.15
CA ASP A 12 -18.24 16.39 9.64
C ASP A 12 -17.03 15.51 9.27
N THR A 13 -16.85 14.39 9.97
CA THR A 13 -15.86 13.36 9.60
C THR A 13 -16.16 12.78 8.23
N GLN A 14 -17.45 12.48 7.89
CA GLN A 14 -17.82 12.00 6.55
C GLN A 14 -17.53 13.04 5.46
N ILE A 15 -17.79 14.32 5.74
CA ILE A 15 -17.41 15.42 4.83
C ILE A 15 -15.90 15.47 4.66
N GLY A 16 -15.14 15.35 5.75
CA GLY A 16 -13.67 15.32 5.72
C GLY A 16 -13.12 14.15 4.90
N ILE A 17 -13.64 12.94 5.10
CA ILE A 17 -13.27 11.75 4.31
C ILE A 17 -13.48 12.01 2.81
N LYS A 18 -14.65 12.49 2.43
CA LYS A 18 -14.94 12.82 1.03
C LYS A 18 -13.96 13.86 0.49
N THR A 19 -13.72 14.92 1.24
CA THR A 19 -12.81 16.02 0.86
C THR A 19 -11.38 15.51 0.62
N VAL A 20 -10.85 14.72 1.56
CA VAL A 20 -9.52 14.11 1.44
C VAL A 20 -9.44 13.21 0.20
N LYS A 21 -10.40 12.30 0.05
CA LYS A 21 -10.38 11.33 -1.06
C LYS A 21 -10.46 12.00 -2.42
N ASP A 22 -11.40 12.92 -2.61
CA ASP A 22 -11.60 13.62 -3.90
C ASP A 22 -10.35 14.43 -4.27
N PHE A 23 -9.80 15.18 -3.32
CA PHE A 23 -8.65 16.03 -3.59
C PHE A 23 -7.38 15.23 -3.86
N PHE A 24 -7.04 14.28 -2.98
CA PHE A 24 -5.86 13.44 -3.16
C PHE A 24 -5.92 12.63 -4.45
N GLN A 25 -7.05 11.97 -4.74
CA GLN A 25 -7.24 11.19 -5.95
C GLN A 25 -7.04 12.03 -7.21
N SER A 26 -7.57 13.25 -7.23
CA SER A 26 -7.43 14.15 -8.39
C SER A 26 -5.98 14.52 -8.67
N LEU A 27 -5.17 14.70 -7.63
CA LEU A 27 -3.74 14.98 -7.75
C LEU A 27 -2.96 13.73 -8.17
N LEU A 28 -3.23 12.58 -7.55
CA LEU A 28 -2.59 11.31 -7.88
C LEU A 28 -2.76 10.96 -9.36
N VAL A 29 -3.99 11.02 -9.85
CA VAL A 29 -4.35 10.79 -11.26
C VAL A 29 -3.57 11.70 -12.20
N ARG A 30 -3.49 12.98 -11.86
CA ARG A 30 -2.78 13.98 -12.69
C ARG A 30 -1.26 13.76 -12.68
N HIS A 31 -0.67 13.52 -11.50
CA HIS A 31 0.78 13.37 -11.36
C HIS A 31 1.30 12.08 -11.99
N LEU A 32 0.52 11.01 -11.94
CA LEU A 32 0.94 9.70 -12.46
C LEU A 32 0.37 9.37 -13.86
N ASN A 33 -0.49 10.22 -14.42
CA ASN A 33 -1.18 9.98 -15.70
C ASN A 33 -2.03 8.70 -15.68
N LEU A 34 -3.01 8.64 -14.77
CA LEU A 34 -3.81 7.45 -14.52
C LEU A 34 -5.24 7.59 -15.06
N LEU A 35 -5.80 6.49 -15.57
CA LEU A 35 -7.21 6.34 -15.90
C LEU A 35 -7.86 5.38 -14.90
N ARG A 36 -9.03 5.75 -14.35
CA ARG A 36 -9.81 4.83 -13.52
C ARG A 36 -10.39 3.71 -14.37
N VAL A 37 -10.22 2.46 -13.90
CA VAL A 37 -10.73 1.27 -14.58
C VAL A 37 -11.61 0.44 -13.66
N SER A 38 -12.46 -0.40 -14.25
CA SER A 38 -13.17 -1.47 -13.54
C SER A 38 -12.19 -2.58 -13.18
N ALA A 39 -12.24 -3.03 -11.94
CA ALA A 39 -11.38 -4.08 -11.42
C ALA A 39 -12.19 -5.15 -10.67
N PRO A 40 -11.70 -6.39 -10.57
CA PRO A 40 -12.42 -7.44 -9.87
C PRO A 40 -12.39 -7.25 -8.35
N LEU A 41 -13.49 -7.61 -7.69
CA LEU A 41 -13.54 -7.81 -6.24
C LEU A 41 -13.04 -9.21 -5.86
N PHE A 42 -13.21 -10.18 -6.76
CA PHE A 42 -12.79 -11.56 -6.59
C PHE A 42 -12.25 -12.14 -7.90
N VAL A 43 -11.43 -13.15 -7.78
CA VAL A 43 -10.71 -13.77 -8.90
C VAL A 43 -10.78 -15.30 -8.81
N ASP A 44 -10.50 -15.95 -9.93
CA ASP A 44 -10.26 -17.39 -10.00
C ASP A 44 -8.91 -17.71 -9.33
N PRO A 45 -8.88 -18.56 -8.29
CA PRO A 45 -7.62 -18.95 -7.65
C PRO A 45 -6.62 -19.63 -8.60
N ALA A 46 -7.11 -20.34 -9.63
CA ALA A 46 -6.26 -21.00 -10.62
C ALA A 46 -5.54 -20.02 -11.56
N SER A 47 -5.97 -18.76 -11.61
CA SER A 47 -5.33 -17.73 -12.45
C SER A 47 -3.94 -17.30 -11.95
N GLY A 48 -3.63 -17.50 -10.68
CA GLY A 48 -2.42 -16.97 -10.03
C GLY A 48 -2.43 -15.46 -9.82
N MET A 49 -3.57 -14.78 -10.03
CA MET A 49 -3.67 -13.33 -9.93
C MET A 49 -3.90 -12.79 -8.53
N ASN A 50 -4.41 -13.62 -7.60
CA ASN A 50 -4.54 -13.14 -6.23
C ASN A 50 -3.17 -12.97 -5.56
N ASP A 51 -3.09 -12.04 -4.63
CA ASP A 51 -1.90 -11.84 -3.82
C ASP A 51 -1.85 -12.89 -2.70
N ASN A 52 -0.71 -13.55 -2.55
CA ASN A 52 -0.49 -14.49 -1.47
C ASN A 52 0.10 -13.80 -0.22
N LEU A 53 0.29 -12.49 -0.26
CA LEU A 53 0.92 -11.69 0.81
C LEU A 53 2.25 -12.35 1.26
N ASN A 54 2.38 -12.71 2.54
CA ASN A 54 3.55 -13.40 3.06
C ASN A 54 3.50 -14.93 2.87
N GLY A 55 2.41 -15.46 2.31
CA GLY A 55 2.26 -16.87 1.96
C GLY A 55 1.52 -17.73 2.99
N TYR A 56 1.16 -17.19 4.14
CA TYR A 56 0.39 -17.89 5.18
C TYR A 56 -1.03 -17.35 5.36
N GLU A 57 -1.31 -16.15 4.90
CA GLU A 57 -2.63 -15.54 5.00
C GLU A 57 -3.61 -16.22 4.04
N ARG A 58 -4.78 -16.57 4.58
CA ARG A 58 -5.83 -17.25 3.85
C ARG A 58 -6.76 -16.27 3.16
N PRO A 59 -7.03 -16.37 1.86
CA PRO A 59 -8.04 -15.56 1.21
C PRO A 59 -9.44 -15.93 1.70
N VAL A 60 -10.38 -14.99 1.63
CA VAL A 60 -11.82 -15.28 1.74
C VAL A 60 -12.28 -15.90 0.43
N SER A 61 -12.91 -17.06 0.49
CA SER A 61 -13.40 -17.77 -0.68
C SER A 61 -14.87 -18.14 -0.54
N PHE A 62 -15.55 -18.25 -1.68
CA PHE A 62 -16.95 -18.63 -1.75
C PHE A 62 -17.23 -19.47 -3.01
N GLY A 63 -18.33 -20.23 -3.00
CA GLY A 63 -18.80 -20.99 -4.15
C GLY A 63 -19.74 -20.15 -5.00
N ILE A 64 -19.68 -20.34 -6.33
CA ILE A 64 -20.58 -19.71 -7.29
C ILE A 64 -21.61 -20.78 -7.69
N LEU A 65 -22.85 -20.64 -7.22
CA LEU A 65 -23.91 -21.65 -7.38
C LEU A 65 -24.17 -22.01 -8.86
N GLU A 66 -24.22 -21.02 -9.72
CA GLU A 66 -24.46 -21.21 -11.17
C GLU A 66 -23.32 -21.98 -11.87
N GLN A 67 -22.14 -22.02 -11.25
CA GLN A 67 -20.94 -22.70 -11.75
C GLN A 67 -20.63 -23.99 -10.95
N ASN A 68 -21.63 -24.68 -10.43
CA ASN A 68 -21.50 -25.91 -9.62
C ASN A 68 -20.61 -25.72 -8.40
N ASP A 69 -20.81 -24.61 -7.66
CA ASP A 69 -20.01 -24.20 -6.50
C ASP A 69 -18.50 -24.03 -6.79
N TYR A 70 -18.15 -23.67 -8.03
CA TYR A 70 -16.79 -23.31 -8.36
C TYR A 70 -16.30 -22.19 -7.44
N ARG A 71 -15.12 -22.38 -6.86
CA ARG A 71 -14.60 -21.47 -5.84
C ARG A 71 -13.96 -20.24 -6.47
N ALA A 72 -14.36 -19.08 -5.98
CA ALA A 72 -13.72 -17.80 -6.23
C ALA A 72 -13.09 -17.27 -4.93
N GLU A 73 -12.09 -16.43 -5.05
CA GLU A 73 -11.42 -15.77 -3.91
C GLU A 73 -11.59 -14.27 -4.00
N VAL A 74 -11.98 -13.63 -2.89
CA VAL A 74 -11.91 -12.18 -2.73
C VAL A 74 -10.44 -11.77 -2.78
N VAL A 75 -10.13 -10.72 -3.51
CA VAL A 75 -8.74 -10.26 -3.66
C VAL A 75 -8.13 -9.86 -2.32
N GLN A 76 -6.86 -10.18 -2.13
CA GLN A 76 -6.04 -9.67 -1.04
C GLN A 76 -5.22 -8.43 -1.49
N SER A 77 -4.89 -8.35 -2.78
CA SER A 77 -4.46 -7.17 -3.50
C SER A 77 -4.68 -7.34 -5.02
N LEU A 78 -4.55 -6.26 -5.78
CA LEU A 78 -4.64 -6.26 -7.24
C LEU A 78 -3.26 -6.08 -7.92
N ALA A 79 -2.17 -6.28 -7.20
CA ALA A 79 -0.83 -6.02 -7.69
C ALA A 79 -0.53 -6.73 -9.01
N LYS A 80 -0.88 -8.02 -9.11
CA LYS A 80 -0.68 -8.82 -10.35
C LYS A 80 -1.72 -8.49 -11.42
N TRP A 81 -2.99 -8.40 -11.03
CA TRP A 81 -4.08 -8.13 -11.96
C TRP A 81 -3.90 -6.81 -12.73
N LYS A 82 -3.44 -5.76 -12.08
CA LYS A 82 -3.24 -4.44 -12.71
C LYS A 82 -2.30 -4.50 -13.91
N ARG A 83 -1.20 -5.22 -13.77
CA ARG A 83 -0.23 -5.37 -14.86
C ARG A 83 -0.82 -6.10 -16.06
N TYR A 84 -1.61 -7.14 -15.81
CA TYR A 84 -2.37 -7.86 -16.83
C TYR A 84 -3.40 -6.94 -17.49
N ALA A 85 -4.15 -6.18 -16.70
CA ALA A 85 -5.18 -5.26 -17.19
C ALA A 85 -4.62 -4.16 -18.10
N LEU A 86 -3.42 -3.65 -17.84
CA LEU A 86 -2.77 -2.68 -18.72
C LEU A 86 -2.58 -3.21 -20.15
N LYS A 87 -2.23 -4.51 -20.29
CA LYS A 87 -2.16 -5.18 -21.59
C LYS A 87 -3.55 -5.35 -22.21
N GLU A 88 -4.48 -5.94 -21.45
CA GLU A 88 -5.83 -6.27 -21.95
C GLU A 88 -6.64 -5.03 -22.33
N TYR A 89 -6.42 -3.91 -21.64
CA TYR A 89 -7.10 -2.64 -21.93
C TYR A 89 -6.30 -1.74 -22.91
N GLU A 90 -5.23 -2.28 -23.50
CA GLU A 90 -4.44 -1.63 -24.55
C GLU A 90 -3.83 -0.27 -24.15
N PHE A 91 -3.35 -0.17 -22.91
CA PHE A 91 -2.64 1.03 -22.44
C PHE A 91 -1.28 1.19 -23.15
N SER A 92 -0.88 2.44 -23.34
CA SER A 92 0.37 2.80 -23.99
C SER A 92 1.48 3.15 -23.01
N LEU A 93 2.72 3.23 -23.49
CA LEU A 93 3.87 3.66 -22.70
C LEU A 93 3.62 5.03 -22.05
N GLY A 94 3.86 5.11 -20.72
CA GLY A 94 3.67 6.33 -19.94
C GLY A 94 2.24 6.53 -19.45
N GLU A 95 1.29 5.70 -19.87
CA GLU A 95 -0.07 5.68 -19.32
C GLU A 95 -0.18 4.66 -18.19
N GLY A 96 -1.13 4.90 -17.29
CA GLY A 96 -1.42 4.02 -16.19
C GLY A 96 -2.90 3.94 -15.85
N LEU A 97 -3.23 2.96 -15.03
CA LEU A 97 -4.57 2.77 -14.47
C LEU A 97 -4.56 2.91 -12.95
N TYR A 98 -5.74 3.20 -12.39
CA TYR A 98 -6.00 3.00 -10.97
C TYR A 98 -7.42 2.49 -10.77
N THR A 99 -7.65 1.94 -9.59
CA THR A 99 -8.97 1.52 -9.14
C THR A 99 -9.10 1.74 -7.63
N ASP A 100 -10.35 1.78 -7.16
CA ASP A 100 -10.65 1.68 -5.74
C ASP A 100 -10.69 0.19 -5.38
N MET A 101 -9.58 -0.34 -4.88
CA MET A 101 -9.49 -1.73 -4.45
C MET A 101 -10.11 -1.90 -3.07
N ASN A 102 -10.96 -2.90 -2.93
CA ASN A 102 -11.46 -3.39 -1.65
C ASN A 102 -10.98 -4.83 -1.45
N ALA A 103 -10.32 -5.10 -0.34
CA ALA A 103 -9.81 -6.41 0.02
C ALA A 103 -10.26 -6.81 1.42
N ILE A 104 -10.33 -8.12 1.65
CA ILE A 104 -10.59 -8.68 2.97
C ILE A 104 -9.39 -9.52 3.37
N ARG A 105 -8.67 -9.08 4.41
CA ARG A 105 -7.55 -9.80 5.00
C ARG A 105 -8.02 -10.45 6.30
N ARG A 106 -8.62 -11.63 6.17
CA ARG A 106 -9.32 -12.32 7.27
C ARG A 106 -8.41 -12.72 8.43
N ASP A 107 -7.13 -12.86 8.21
CA ASP A 107 -6.14 -13.27 9.20
C ASP A 107 -5.36 -12.07 9.79
N GLU A 108 -5.79 -10.82 9.49
CA GLU A 108 -5.17 -9.62 10.02
C GLU A 108 -5.40 -9.46 11.53
N THR A 109 -4.37 -9.06 12.25
CA THR A 109 -4.49 -8.62 13.63
C THR A 109 -4.86 -7.14 13.66
N THR A 110 -6.07 -6.86 14.13
CA THR A 110 -6.61 -5.49 14.16
C THR A 110 -6.01 -4.67 15.29
N ASP A 111 -5.74 -3.40 15.00
CA ASP A 111 -5.25 -2.40 15.94
C ASP A 111 -5.69 -0.99 15.51
N ASN A 112 -5.04 0.06 16.00
CA ASN A 112 -5.36 1.44 15.65
C ASN A 112 -5.24 1.76 14.14
N ILE A 113 -4.39 1.04 13.41
CA ILE A 113 -4.08 1.31 12.01
C ILE A 113 -4.34 0.11 11.08
N HIS A 114 -4.70 -1.06 11.62
CA HIS A 114 -4.99 -2.28 10.86
C HIS A 114 -6.45 -2.70 11.03
N SER A 115 -7.11 -2.94 9.90
CA SER A 115 -8.46 -3.45 9.78
C SER A 115 -8.45 -4.70 8.90
N ILE A 116 -9.42 -5.60 9.09
CA ILE A 116 -9.65 -6.72 8.16
C ILE A 116 -10.15 -6.24 6.78
N PHE A 117 -10.76 -5.05 6.72
CA PHE A 117 -11.13 -4.40 5.48
C PHE A 117 -10.00 -3.47 5.04
N VAL A 118 -9.43 -3.72 3.87
CA VAL A 118 -8.37 -2.92 3.26
C VAL A 118 -8.90 -2.23 2.02
N ASP A 119 -8.81 -0.91 1.99
CA ASP A 119 -9.19 -0.07 0.87
C ASP A 119 -7.98 0.73 0.37
N GLN A 120 -7.72 0.64 -0.92
CA GLN A 120 -6.55 1.30 -1.52
C GLN A 120 -6.93 1.98 -2.84
N TRP A 121 -6.27 3.13 -3.14
CA TRP A 121 -6.02 3.49 -4.53
C TRP A 121 -4.92 2.56 -5.02
N ASP A 122 -5.31 1.62 -5.83
CA ASP A 122 -4.39 0.64 -6.40
C ASP A 122 -4.07 1.05 -7.83
N TRP A 123 -2.81 1.32 -8.15
CA TRP A 123 -2.39 1.91 -9.40
C TRP A 123 -1.23 1.16 -10.04
N GLU A 124 -1.13 1.28 -11.36
CA GLU A 124 -0.07 0.67 -12.17
C GLU A 124 0.16 1.51 -13.43
N LYS A 125 1.43 1.69 -13.83
CA LYS A 125 1.82 2.51 -14.97
C LYS A 125 2.85 1.80 -15.82
N ILE A 126 2.71 1.88 -17.17
CA ILE A 126 3.68 1.31 -18.11
C ILE A 126 4.93 2.19 -18.17
N ILE A 127 6.09 1.57 -18.03
CA ILE A 127 7.41 2.17 -18.17
C ILE A 127 8.21 1.46 -19.26
N ASP A 128 9.25 2.12 -19.77
CA ASP A 128 10.21 1.49 -20.69
C ASP A 128 11.16 0.55 -19.90
N LYS A 129 11.66 -0.50 -20.51
CA LYS A 129 12.66 -1.40 -19.91
C LYS A 129 13.89 -0.65 -19.41
N LYS A 130 14.36 0.37 -20.14
CA LYS A 130 15.51 1.21 -19.73
C LYS A 130 15.26 2.03 -18.47
N ASP A 131 13.98 2.27 -18.11
CA ASP A 131 13.56 3.04 -16.96
C ASP A 131 13.41 2.18 -15.69
N ARG A 132 13.74 0.88 -15.78
CA ARG A 132 13.82 0.00 -14.61
C ARG A 132 15.07 0.32 -13.78
N ASN A 133 15.02 1.38 -12.98
CA ASN A 133 16.12 1.84 -12.14
C ASN A 133 15.61 2.65 -10.94
N LEU A 134 16.50 2.87 -9.96
CA LEU A 134 16.17 3.61 -8.73
C LEU A 134 15.78 5.06 -8.98
N GLU A 135 16.28 5.70 -10.02
CA GLU A 135 15.93 7.10 -10.30
C GLU A 135 14.46 7.22 -10.76
N THR A 136 13.98 6.30 -11.58
CA THR A 136 12.56 6.20 -11.94
C THR A 136 11.69 5.94 -10.73
N LEU A 137 12.09 5.02 -9.85
CA LEU A 137 11.38 4.75 -8.59
C LEU A 137 11.31 6.02 -7.73
N LYS A 138 12.43 6.68 -7.48
CA LYS A 138 12.50 7.91 -6.67
C LYS A 138 11.67 9.05 -7.28
N ALA A 139 11.71 9.22 -8.60
CA ALA A 139 10.91 10.22 -9.30
C ALA A 139 9.40 9.98 -9.08
N THR A 140 8.95 8.74 -9.21
CA THR A 140 7.55 8.35 -8.98
C THR A 140 7.14 8.53 -7.52
N VAL A 141 8.00 8.17 -6.56
CA VAL A 141 7.79 8.44 -5.13
C VAL A 141 7.62 9.94 -4.87
N ARG A 142 8.46 10.79 -5.48
CA ARG A 142 8.33 12.24 -5.35
C ARG A 142 6.99 12.75 -5.89
N ASP A 143 6.46 12.17 -6.96
CA ASP A 143 5.18 12.56 -7.51
C ASP A 143 4.00 12.16 -6.60
N VAL A 144 4.04 10.96 -6.01
CA VAL A 144 3.08 10.56 -4.97
C VAL A 144 3.20 11.49 -3.76
N TYR A 145 4.41 11.78 -3.31
CA TYR A 145 4.65 12.64 -2.15
C TYR A 145 4.19 14.09 -2.38
N LYS A 146 4.32 14.62 -3.58
CA LYS A 146 3.75 15.94 -3.94
C LYS A 146 2.23 15.95 -3.78
N ALA A 147 1.54 14.86 -4.16
CA ALA A 147 0.10 14.74 -3.95
C ALA A 147 -0.24 14.73 -2.45
N LEU A 148 0.51 14.00 -1.63
CA LEU A 148 0.35 13.99 -0.17
C LEU A 148 0.52 15.39 0.44
N ARG A 149 1.60 16.09 0.12
CA ARG A 149 1.86 17.43 0.64
C ARG A 149 0.78 18.45 0.24
N LYS A 150 0.39 18.46 -1.04
CA LYS A 150 -0.65 19.36 -1.50
C LYS A 150 -1.99 19.07 -0.83
N THR A 151 -2.29 17.81 -0.54
CA THR A 151 -3.50 17.43 0.18
C THR A 151 -3.44 17.94 1.63
N GLU A 152 -2.30 17.80 2.32
CA GLU A 152 -2.15 18.36 3.66
C GLU A 152 -2.36 19.87 3.68
N MET A 153 -1.70 20.61 2.77
CA MET A 153 -1.88 22.06 2.64
C MET A 153 -3.35 22.44 2.40
N TYR A 154 -4.05 21.70 1.54
CA TYR A 154 -5.46 21.93 1.29
C TYR A 154 -6.33 21.67 2.53
N MET A 155 -6.07 20.58 3.25
CA MET A 155 -6.79 20.24 4.47
C MET A 155 -6.54 21.25 5.59
N ALA A 156 -5.31 21.79 5.71
CA ALA A 156 -4.99 22.86 6.66
C ALA A 156 -5.74 24.17 6.37
N ILE A 157 -6.05 24.44 5.11
CA ILE A 157 -6.91 25.58 4.73
C ILE A 157 -8.39 25.32 5.08
N GLN A 158 -8.84 24.06 4.96
CA GLN A 158 -10.25 23.71 5.22
C GLN A 158 -10.58 23.57 6.71
N TYR A 159 -9.59 23.22 7.54
CA TYR A 159 -9.78 22.86 8.95
C TYR A 159 -8.70 23.49 9.83
N ASP A 160 -9.08 24.45 10.66
CA ASP A 160 -8.16 25.24 11.51
C ASP A 160 -7.33 24.40 12.50
N TYR A 161 -7.80 23.19 12.86
CA TYR A 161 -7.06 22.31 13.77
C TYR A 161 -5.97 21.48 13.08
N ILE A 162 -5.88 21.51 11.75
CA ILE A 162 -4.90 20.74 11.00
C ILE A 162 -3.66 21.61 10.77
N GLU A 163 -2.55 21.22 11.37
CA GLU A 163 -1.24 21.81 11.12
C GLU A 163 -0.50 20.99 10.05
N GLU A 164 0.27 21.68 9.20
CA GLU A 164 1.16 21.02 8.24
C GLU A 164 2.34 20.38 8.99
N ILE A 165 2.50 19.07 8.87
CA ILE A 165 3.60 18.30 9.50
C ILE A 165 4.50 17.59 8.50
N LEU A 166 4.08 17.48 7.25
CA LEU A 166 4.88 16.85 6.20
C LEU A 166 6.05 17.76 5.79
N PRO A 167 7.30 17.29 5.80
CA PRO A 167 8.45 18.07 5.34
C PRO A 167 8.34 18.39 3.85
N ARG A 168 9.12 19.39 3.42
CA ARG A 168 9.13 19.82 2.01
C ARG A 168 9.51 18.68 1.05
N GLU A 169 10.45 17.83 1.47
CA GLU A 169 10.99 16.73 0.69
C GLU A 169 10.97 15.45 1.50
N ILE A 170 10.71 14.32 0.83
CA ILE A 170 10.79 12.99 1.43
C ILE A 170 12.26 12.54 1.48
N PHE A 171 12.66 11.93 2.57
CA PHE A 171 14.00 11.38 2.76
C PHE A 171 14.07 9.95 2.21
N PHE A 172 15.08 9.65 1.36
CA PHE A 172 15.31 8.33 0.78
C PHE A 172 16.40 7.58 1.54
N ILE A 173 16.15 6.31 1.85
CA ILE A 173 17.11 5.42 2.50
C ILE A 173 16.83 3.98 2.07
N THR A 174 17.88 3.18 1.91
CA THR A 174 17.73 1.73 1.69
C THR A 174 17.59 1.00 3.01
N THR A 175 17.06 -0.21 2.96
CA THR A 175 16.95 -1.09 4.15
C THR A 175 18.31 -1.41 4.75
N GLN A 176 19.36 -1.57 3.92
CA GLN A 176 20.73 -1.82 4.42
C GLN A 176 21.29 -0.58 5.11
N GLU A 177 21.23 0.61 4.49
CA GLU A 177 21.67 1.85 5.13
C GLU A 177 20.95 2.10 6.46
N LEU A 178 19.66 1.76 6.53
CA LEU A 178 18.88 1.88 7.76
C LEU A 178 19.32 0.88 8.83
N ALA A 179 19.67 -0.35 8.44
CA ALA A 179 20.22 -1.35 9.34
C ALA A 179 21.61 -0.96 9.86
N ASP A 180 22.45 -0.39 9.01
CA ASP A 180 23.79 0.08 9.39
C ASP A 180 23.72 1.27 10.35
N MET A 181 22.72 2.14 10.17
CA MET A 181 22.48 3.30 11.05
C MET A 181 21.99 2.89 12.44
N PHE A 182 21.21 1.82 12.54
CA PHE A 182 20.61 1.32 13.79
C PHE A 182 20.79 -0.20 13.92
N PRO A 183 22.03 -0.70 14.08
CA PRO A 183 22.32 -2.14 13.99
C PRO A 183 21.65 -2.97 15.09
N ASP A 184 21.48 -2.40 16.29
CA ASP A 184 20.97 -3.10 17.48
C ASP A 184 19.42 -3.04 17.58
N ASN A 185 18.74 -2.37 16.64
CA ASN A 185 17.30 -2.17 16.69
C ASN A 185 16.56 -3.12 15.75
N THR A 186 15.31 -3.42 16.08
CA THR A 186 14.39 -4.15 15.21
C THR A 186 14.02 -3.31 13.98
N PRO A 187 13.57 -3.93 12.87
CA PRO A 187 13.11 -3.18 11.70
C PRO A 187 12.07 -2.10 12.01
N LYS A 188 11.08 -2.39 12.87
CA LYS A 188 10.05 -1.42 13.24
C LYS A 188 10.58 -0.26 14.09
N GLU A 189 11.55 -0.52 14.97
CA GLU A 189 12.23 0.56 15.72
C GLU A 189 13.06 1.44 14.77
N ARG A 190 13.75 0.84 13.80
CA ARG A 190 14.48 1.58 12.76
C ARG A 190 13.57 2.50 11.96
N GLU A 191 12.42 1.99 11.50
CA GLU A 191 11.39 2.77 10.83
C GLU A 191 10.92 3.95 11.69
N TYR A 192 10.62 3.69 12.96
CA TYR A 192 10.18 4.71 13.89
C TYR A 192 11.22 5.82 14.09
N PHE A 193 12.48 5.46 14.35
CA PHE A 193 13.52 6.45 14.64
C PHE A 193 13.81 7.34 13.42
N ILE A 194 13.96 6.74 12.24
CA ILE A 194 14.26 7.51 11.03
C ILE A 194 13.07 8.39 10.62
N THR A 195 11.85 7.86 10.72
CA THR A 195 10.64 8.59 10.33
C THR A 195 10.35 9.72 11.30
N LYS A 196 10.55 9.52 12.60
CA LYS A 196 10.44 10.58 13.60
C LYS A 196 11.47 11.69 13.39
N ALA A 197 12.71 11.33 13.02
CA ALA A 197 13.78 12.30 12.78
C ALA A 197 13.58 13.09 11.48
N LYS A 198 13.01 12.49 10.44
CA LYS A 198 12.89 13.07 9.09
C LYS A 198 11.49 13.56 8.73
N GLY A 199 10.45 13.14 9.46
CA GLY A 199 9.05 13.45 9.21
C GLY A 199 8.39 12.62 8.09
N ALA A 200 9.09 12.38 7.00
CA ALA A 200 8.64 11.51 5.89
C ALA A 200 9.84 10.80 5.26
N VAL A 201 9.71 9.49 5.05
CA VAL A 201 10.79 8.62 4.60
C VAL A 201 10.29 7.67 3.52
N CYS A 202 11.11 7.47 2.50
CA CYS A 202 10.97 6.40 1.52
C CYS A 202 12.04 5.34 1.84
N ILE A 203 11.60 4.17 2.31
CA ILE A 203 12.47 3.04 2.58
C ILE A 203 12.47 2.13 1.36
N MET A 204 13.65 1.91 0.78
CA MET A 204 13.83 1.19 -0.48
C MET A 204 14.51 -0.17 -0.28
N GLN A 205 14.33 -1.07 -1.27
CA GLN A 205 14.98 -2.37 -1.36
C GLN A 205 14.57 -3.31 -0.23
N ILE A 206 13.26 -3.57 -0.15
CA ILE A 206 12.63 -4.43 0.84
C ILE A 206 12.44 -5.84 0.23
N GLY A 207 12.70 -6.89 0.99
CA GLY A 207 12.40 -8.28 0.64
C GLY A 207 13.61 -9.20 0.64
N ASP A 208 14.76 -8.75 0.16
CA ASP A 208 15.99 -9.55 0.18
C ASP A 208 16.66 -9.51 1.57
N LYS A 209 17.52 -10.49 1.83
CA LYS A 209 18.32 -10.54 3.06
C LYS A 209 19.33 -9.40 3.08
N LEU A 210 19.45 -8.77 4.24
CA LEU A 210 20.51 -7.81 4.54
C LEU A 210 21.83 -8.54 4.87
N GLU A 211 22.90 -7.79 5.07
CA GLU A 211 24.23 -8.35 5.41
C GLU A 211 24.23 -9.18 6.70
N ASN A 212 23.29 -8.90 7.62
CA ASN A 212 23.09 -9.69 8.85
C ASN A 212 22.36 -11.02 8.61
N GLY A 213 21.94 -11.32 7.37
CA GLY A 213 21.27 -12.56 6.98
C GLY A 213 19.75 -12.57 7.12
N GLU A 214 19.16 -11.51 7.67
CA GLU A 214 17.71 -11.37 7.85
C GLU A 214 17.15 -10.26 6.94
N PRO A 215 15.93 -10.40 6.40
CA PRO A 215 15.29 -9.32 5.65
C PRO A 215 14.82 -8.20 6.60
N HIS A 216 14.67 -6.98 6.07
CA HIS A 216 14.04 -5.88 6.82
C HIS A 216 12.56 -6.17 7.07
N ASP A 217 11.84 -6.59 6.04
CA ASP A 217 10.43 -7.00 6.11
C ASP A 217 10.15 -8.02 4.99
N GLY A 218 9.02 -8.73 5.09
CA GLY A 218 8.53 -9.64 4.06
C GLY A 218 8.05 -8.87 2.82
N ARG A 219 8.26 -9.48 1.64
CA ARG A 219 7.72 -8.98 0.39
C ARG A 219 7.37 -10.16 -0.52
N ALA A 220 6.17 -10.16 -1.12
CA ALA A 220 5.81 -11.17 -2.09
C ALA A 220 6.84 -11.24 -3.23
N PRO A 221 7.20 -12.45 -3.69
CA PRO A 221 8.30 -12.62 -4.65
C PRO A 221 7.89 -12.35 -6.10
N ASP A 222 6.60 -12.24 -6.40
CA ASP A 222 6.09 -12.37 -7.76
C ASP A 222 5.47 -11.11 -8.37
N TYR A 223 5.64 -9.95 -7.73
CA TYR A 223 5.25 -8.68 -8.36
C TYR A 223 6.26 -7.55 -8.19
N ASP A 224 6.71 -7.18 -6.99
CA ASP A 224 7.73 -6.14 -6.82
C ASP A 224 9.14 -6.69 -7.02
N ASP A 225 9.97 -5.97 -7.79
CA ASP A 225 11.40 -6.20 -7.80
C ASP A 225 11.99 -5.71 -6.47
N TRP A 226 12.58 -6.63 -5.69
CA TRP A 226 13.09 -6.32 -4.35
C TRP A 226 14.24 -5.30 -4.35
N ALA A 227 14.93 -5.15 -5.48
CA ALA A 227 15.94 -4.10 -5.66
C ALA A 227 15.35 -2.73 -6.04
N LEU A 228 14.09 -2.67 -6.45
CA LEU A 228 13.44 -1.51 -7.06
C LEU A 228 12.05 -1.23 -6.46
N ASN A 229 11.85 -1.52 -5.18
CA ASN A 229 10.62 -1.24 -4.45
C ASN A 229 10.83 -0.23 -3.31
N ALA A 230 9.74 0.26 -2.77
CA ALA A 230 9.76 1.23 -1.69
C ALA A 230 8.46 1.26 -0.90
N ASP A 231 8.58 1.62 0.38
CA ASP A 231 7.46 2.02 1.23
C ASP A 231 7.60 3.50 1.60
N ILE A 232 6.48 4.23 1.59
CA ILE A 232 6.39 5.62 2.04
C ILE A 232 5.82 5.64 3.45
N LEU A 233 6.63 6.08 4.40
CA LEU A 233 6.26 6.22 5.80
C LEU A 233 6.31 7.70 6.21
N VAL A 234 5.36 8.09 7.07
CA VAL A 234 5.31 9.42 7.67
C VAL A 234 5.27 9.31 9.18
N TYR A 235 5.88 10.27 9.87
CA TYR A 235 5.72 10.35 11.31
C TYR A 235 4.30 10.81 11.64
N TYR A 236 3.60 10.05 12.46
CA TYR A 236 2.24 10.34 12.88
C TYR A 236 2.17 10.70 14.37
N PRO A 237 2.18 11.99 14.71
CA PRO A 237 2.31 12.43 16.10
C PRO A 237 1.10 12.09 16.98
N VAL A 238 -0.10 11.89 16.40
CA VAL A 238 -1.30 11.48 17.16
C VAL A 238 -1.10 10.18 17.91
N LEU A 239 -0.40 9.22 17.29
CA LEU A 239 -0.10 7.91 17.87
C LEU A 239 1.38 7.74 18.25
N ASP A 240 2.24 8.71 17.92
CA ASP A 240 3.71 8.63 18.05
C ASP A 240 4.29 7.38 17.33
N ILE A 241 3.95 7.20 16.05
CA ILE A 241 4.38 6.06 15.25
C ILE A 241 4.93 6.49 13.87
N ALA A 242 5.67 5.59 13.24
CA ALA A 242 5.86 5.59 11.79
C ALA A 242 4.62 4.96 11.14
N LEU A 243 3.92 5.72 10.31
CA LEU A 243 2.73 5.28 9.60
C LEU A 243 3.05 5.06 8.13
N GLU A 244 2.97 3.82 7.67
CA GLU A 244 3.08 3.48 6.26
C GLU A 244 1.81 3.90 5.52
N LEU A 245 1.95 4.76 4.52
CA LEU A 245 0.86 5.24 3.69
C LEU A 245 0.78 4.54 2.33
N SER A 246 1.91 4.07 1.81
CA SER A 246 1.98 3.46 0.49
C SER A 246 3.12 2.45 0.41
N SER A 247 2.85 1.36 -0.29
CA SER A 247 3.84 0.39 -0.75
C SER A 247 3.82 0.36 -2.28
N MET A 248 4.98 0.41 -2.92
CA MET A 248 5.11 0.49 -4.37
C MET A 248 6.42 -0.09 -4.87
N GLY A 249 6.50 -0.36 -6.17
CA GLY A 249 7.74 -0.81 -6.78
C GLY A 249 7.69 -0.85 -8.31
N ILE A 250 8.86 -0.83 -8.92
CA ILE A 250 9.03 -1.31 -10.28
C ILE A 250 8.83 -2.80 -10.23
N ARG A 251 7.97 -3.32 -11.12
CA ARG A 251 7.59 -4.74 -11.09
C ARG A 251 8.71 -5.61 -11.64
N VAL A 252 8.72 -6.87 -11.22
CA VAL A 252 9.72 -7.85 -11.65
C VAL A 252 9.81 -7.94 -13.18
N ASP A 253 11.02 -8.15 -13.68
CA ASP A 253 11.28 -8.75 -14.97
C ASP A 253 11.49 -10.26 -14.82
N LYS A 254 11.84 -10.92 -15.90
CA LYS A 254 12.05 -12.37 -15.94
C LYS A 254 13.12 -12.82 -14.93
N GLU A 255 14.25 -12.15 -14.92
CA GLU A 255 15.40 -12.49 -14.07
C GLU A 255 15.06 -12.29 -12.59
N ALA A 256 14.47 -11.15 -12.25
CA ALA A 256 14.06 -10.86 -10.88
C ALA A 256 12.99 -11.84 -10.40
N LEU A 257 11.98 -12.16 -11.22
CA LEU A 257 10.93 -13.11 -10.87
C LEU A 257 11.51 -14.49 -10.53
N LEU A 258 12.34 -15.06 -11.41
CA LEU A 258 12.93 -16.39 -11.18
C LEU A 258 13.80 -16.41 -9.93
N SER A 259 14.66 -15.41 -9.74
CA SER A 259 15.51 -15.30 -8.57
C SER A 259 14.71 -15.18 -7.27
N GLN A 260 13.66 -14.35 -7.27
CA GLN A 260 12.86 -14.11 -6.08
C GLN A 260 11.98 -15.31 -5.72
N LEU A 261 11.41 -16.02 -6.70
CA LEU A 261 10.66 -17.26 -6.45
C LEU A 261 11.55 -18.35 -5.83
N GLU A 262 12.80 -18.46 -6.29
CA GLU A 262 13.77 -19.39 -5.71
C GLU A 262 14.14 -19.01 -4.28
N LYS A 263 14.48 -17.73 -4.03
CA LYS A 263 14.81 -17.21 -2.69
C LYS A 263 13.64 -17.35 -1.71
N ALA A 264 12.41 -17.23 -2.18
CA ALA A 264 11.20 -17.40 -1.38
C ALA A 264 10.78 -18.87 -1.20
N GLY A 265 11.48 -19.83 -1.84
CA GLY A 265 11.19 -21.26 -1.73
C GLY A 265 9.88 -21.70 -2.39
N CYS A 266 9.43 -20.98 -3.43
CA CYS A 266 8.20 -21.29 -4.17
C CYS A 266 8.39 -21.25 -5.71
N PRO A 267 9.43 -21.95 -6.25
CA PRO A 267 9.72 -21.91 -7.69
C PRO A 267 8.59 -22.46 -8.56
N GLU A 268 7.74 -23.35 -8.02
CA GLU A 268 6.56 -23.91 -8.70
C GLU A 268 5.55 -22.85 -9.13
N ARG A 269 5.52 -21.69 -8.49
CA ARG A 269 4.64 -20.58 -8.91
C ARG A 269 4.96 -20.05 -10.31
N ALA A 270 6.13 -20.31 -10.85
CA ALA A 270 6.49 -19.97 -12.22
C ALA A 270 5.56 -20.61 -13.27
N GLU A 271 4.90 -21.72 -12.93
CA GLU A 271 3.95 -22.43 -13.81
C GLU A 271 2.54 -21.83 -13.81
N LEU A 272 2.23 -20.93 -12.86
CA LEU A 272 0.92 -20.27 -12.82
C LEU A 272 0.75 -19.32 -14.02
N PRO A 273 -0.50 -19.14 -14.50
CA PRO A 273 -0.75 -18.37 -15.73
C PRO A 273 -0.15 -16.95 -15.75
N PHE A 274 -0.29 -16.21 -14.66
CA PHE A 274 0.29 -14.85 -14.56
C PHE A 274 1.82 -14.87 -14.62
N GLN A 275 2.47 -15.71 -13.83
CA GLN A 275 3.92 -15.81 -13.79
C GLN A 275 4.48 -16.33 -15.11
N ASN A 276 3.80 -17.28 -15.74
CA ASN A 276 4.17 -17.79 -17.05
C ASN A 276 4.10 -16.71 -18.12
N ALA A 277 3.04 -15.89 -18.14
CA ALA A 277 2.94 -14.73 -19.05
C ALA A 277 4.08 -13.73 -18.84
N MET A 278 4.51 -13.54 -17.58
CA MET A 278 5.69 -12.71 -17.27
C MET A 278 6.97 -13.29 -17.83
N LEU A 279 7.20 -14.58 -17.65
CA LEU A 279 8.41 -15.28 -18.12
C LEU A 279 8.50 -15.32 -19.65
N ASN A 280 7.36 -15.31 -20.33
CA ASN A 280 7.26 -15.24 -21.79
C ASN A 280 7.31 -13.80 -22.32
N GLU A 281 7.52 -12.80 -21.44
CA GLU A 281 7.57 -11.37 -21.80
C GLU A 281 6.29 -10.88 -22.52
N GLU A 282 5.14 -11.44 -22.14
CA GLU A 282 3.83 -11.08 -22.73
C GLU A 282 3.21 -9.85 -22.06
N LEU A 283 3.69 -9.44 -20.88
CA LEU A 283 3.19 -8.31 -20.12
C LEU A 283 4.14 -7.12 -20.18
N PRO A 284 3.62 -5.87 -20.13
CA PRO A 284 4.46 -4.68 -20.18
C PRO A 284 5.36 -4.55 -18.94
N TYR A 285 6.46 -3.82 -19.06
CA TYR A 285 7.23 -3.35 -17.90
C TYR A 285 6.45 -2.26 -17.18
N THR A 286 6.35 -2.33 -15.87
CA THR A 286 5.49 -1.44 -15.10
C THR A 286 6.10 -1.03 -13.77
N ILE A 287 5.60 0.08 -13.25
CA ILE A 287 5.72 0.51 -11.87
C ILE A 287 4.32 0.64 -11.29
N GLY A 288 4.11 0.21 -10.06
CA GLY A 288 2.81 0.28 -9.44
C GLY A 288 2.86 0.25 -7.93
N GLY A 289 1.71 0.45 -7.31
CA GLY A 289 1.59 0.46 -5.86
C GLY A 289 0.17 0.57 -5.38
N GLY A 290 0.03 0.50 -4.06
CA GLY A 290 -1.20 0.73 -3.35
C GLY A 290 -1.04 1.85 -2.32
N ILE A 291 -2.05 2.70 -2.20
CA ILE A 291 -2.10 3.78 -1.20
C ILE A 291 -3.36 3.58 -0.37
N GLY A 292 -3.20 3.35 0.94
CA GLY A 292 -4.32 3.09 1.84
C GLY A 292 -5.28 4.28 1.94
N GLN A 293 -6.51 4.15 1.44
CA GLN A 293 -7.49 5.24 1.45
C GLN A 293 -7.88 5.64 2.87
N SER A 294 -8.21 4.67 3.72
CA SER A 294 -8.57 4.92 5.11
C SER A 294 -7.38 5.43 5.93
N ARG A 295 -6.16 4.93 5.69
CA ARG A 295 -4.95 5.47 6.33
C ARG A 295 -4.67 6.92 5.96
N ILE A 296 -4.85 7.31 4.70
CA ILE A 296 -4.74 8.68 4.24
C ILE A 296 -5.79 9.57 4.93
N CYS A 297 -7.04 9.12 5.04
CA CYS A 297 -8.08 9.84 5.76
C CYS A 297 -7.77 9.96 7.25
N MET A 298 -7.32 8.89 7.89
CA MET A 298 -6.88 8.90 9.28
C MET A 298 -5.76 9.91 9.52
N PHE A 299 -4.74 9.90 8.66
CA PHE A 299 -3.60 10.81 8.76
C PHE A 299 -4.02 12.27 8.61
N PHE A 300 -4.71 12.63 7.54
CA PHE A 300 -5.06 14.03 7.28
C PHE A 300 -6.13 14.57 8.22
N LEU A 301 -7.04 13.74 8.70
CA LEU A 301 -8.06 14.16 9.68
C LEU A 301 -7.58 14.01 11.14
N ARG A 302 -6.31 13.64 11.36
CA ARG A 302 -5.70 13.51 12.69
C ARG A 302 -6.46 12.59 13.63
N LYS A 303 -6.89 11.42 13.12
CA LYS A 303 -7.68 10.43 13.87
C LYS A 303 -6.78 9.44 14.62
N ALA A 304 -7.20 9.00 15.80
CA ALA A 304 -6.45 8.05 16.63
C ALA A 304 -6.69 6.58 16.27
N HIS A 305 -7.77 6.29 15.55
CA HIS A 305 -8.12 4.93 15.15
C HIS A 305 -8.69 4.91 13.74
N ILE A 306 -8.27 3.94 12.92
CA ILE A 306 -8.74 3.79 11.53
C ILE A 306 -10.26 3.57 11.46
N GLY A 307 -10.86 2.99 12.50
CA GLY A 307 -12.31 2.82 12.63
C GLY A 307 -13.10 4.13 12.75
N GLU A 308 -12.47 5.27 12.99
CA GLU A 308 -13.12 6.57 12.94
C GLU A 308 -13.40 7.05 11.50
N VAL A 309 -12.72 6.43 10.51
CA VAL A 309 -12.82 6.78 9.08
C VAL A 309 -13.18 5.60 8.18
N GLN A 310 -13.37 4.41 8.75
CA GLN A 310 -13.69 3.19 8.02
C GLN A 310 -14.66 2.32 8.81
N CYS A 311 -15.78 1.95 8.21
CA CYS A 311 -16.66 0.93 8.77
C CYS A 311 -16.00 -0.44 8.69
N SER A 312 -15.98 -1.16 9.82
CA SER A 312 -15.43 -2.51 9.91
C SER A 312 -16.07 -3.26 11.09
N ILE A 313 -15.57 -4.47 11.37
CA ILE A 313 -15.92 -5.24 12.56
C ILE A 313 -14.72 -5.26 13.48
N TRP A 314 -14.91 -4.80 14.70
CA TRP A 314 -13.86 -4.68 15.70
C TRP A 314 -14.08 -5.64 16.87
N PRO A 315 -13.01 -6.26 17.42
CA PRO A 315 -13.09 -7.01 18.66
C PRO A 315 -13.68 -6.18 19.80
N GLU A 316 -14.33 -6.85 20.74
CA GLU A 316 -15.01 -6.17 21.84
C GLU A 316 -14.05 -5.37 22.73
N GLU A 317 -12.83 -5.88 22.90
CA GLU A 317 -11.77 -5.18 23.65
C GLU A 317 -11.42 -3.83 23.00
N ILE A 318 -11.24 -3.81 21.68
CA ILE A 318 -10.95 -2.57 20.92
C ILE A 318 -12.12 -1.60 21.03
N ARG A 319 -13.36 -2.09 20.92
CA ARG A 319 -14.56 -1.23 21.05
C ARG A 319 -14.66 -0.59 22.42
N LYS A 320 -14.43 -1.37 23.49
CA LYS A 320 -14.44 -0.86 24.87
C LYS A 320 -13.33 0.14 25.12
N GLU A 321 -12.13 -0.12 24.60
CA GLU A 321 -11.00 0.79 24.72
C GLU A 321 -11.26 2.10 23.98
N ALA A 322 -11.79 2.03 22.77
CA ALA A 322 -12.18 3.21 22.00
C ALA A 322 -13.22 4.06 22.76
N GLU A 323 -14.27 3.44 23.28
CA GLU A 323 -15.31 4.11 24.08
C GLU A 323 -14.72 4.76 25.34
N ALA A 324 -13.85 4.06 26.06
CA ALA A 324 -13.18 4.59 27.26
C ALA A 324 -12.32 5.83 26.98
N HIS A 325 -11.82 5.98 25.78
CA HIS A 325 -11.04 7.13 25.32
C HIS A 325 -11.85 8.17 24.52
N GLY A 326 -13.18 8.03 24.46
CA GLY A 326 -14.05 8.93 23.70
C GLY A 326 -13.86 8.84 22.17
N ILE A 327 -13.30 7.75 21.67
CA ILE A 327 -13.11 7.48 20.24
C ILE A 327 -14.39 6.81 19.71
N GLN A 328 -15.01 7.45 18.73
CA GLN A 328 -16.24 6.95 18.13
C GLN A 328 -15.91 6.19 16.82
N LEU A 329 -16.06 4.87 16.86
CA LEU A 329 -15.88 4.00 15.67
C LEU A 329 -17.16 4.03 14.82
N LEU A 330 -16.98 4.00 13.48
CA LEU A 330 -18.05 3.92 12.49
C LEU A 330 -18.73 2.56 12.46
#